data_add200e4f304926ab17d0652092081ec
#
_entry.id   add200e4f304926ab17d0652092081ec
#
_cell.length_a   1.000
_cell.length_b   1.000
_cell.length_c   1.000
_cell.angle_alpha   90.00
_cell.angle_beta   90.00
_cell.angle_gamma   90.00
#
_symmetry.space_group_name_H-M   'P 1'
#
loop_
_entity.id
_entity.type
_entity.pdbx_description
1 polymer ?
#
loop_
_entity_poly.entity_id
_entity_poly.type
_entity_poly.pdbx_seq_one_letter_code
_entity_poly.pdbx_strand_id
1 'polypeptide(L)'
;MSEWVLDSSVLLAILRGERLQPEVYDLVEGGVMSAANVAEVYSRISDLHLDLSPKTDALIKLLDRIEPVTEQQARVIGSLRPRTKHAGLSLGDRACLALALQLGAEVYTADTAWSNVKVGCAIHLVR
;
A
#
# COMPACT_ATOMS: atom_id res chain seq x y z
N MET A 1 -4.91 -12.17 -16.17
CA MET A 1 -4.42 -10.82 -15.89
C MET A 1 -3.78 -10.75 -14.54
N SER A 2 -2.69 -10.03 -14.43
CA SER A 2 -2.01 -9.88 -13.15
C SER A 2 -2.67 -8.78 -12.32
N GLU A 3 -2.66 -9.00 -11.02
CA GLU A 3 -3.12 -8.01 -10.06
C GLU A 3 -1.92 -7.24 -9.52
N TRP A 4 -2.19 -6.07 -8.94
CA TRP A 4 -1.15 -5.32 -8.24
C TRP A 4 -1.72 -4.78 -6.93
N VAL A 5 -0.85 -4.70 -5.94
CA VAL A 5 -1.19 -4.23 -4.59
C VAL A 5 -0.57 -2.87 -4.37
N LEU A 6 -1.32 -1.96 -3.79
CA LEU A 6 -0.86 -0.62 -3.48
C LEU A 6 -0.59 -0.48 -1.99
N ASP A 7 0.58 0.10 -1.67
CA ASP A 7 0.88 0.56 -0.33
C ASP A 7 0.13 1.88 -0.06
N SER A 8 -0.14 2.16 1.20
CA SER A 8 -0.83 3.38 1.63
C SER A 8 -0.13 4.65 1.13
N SER A 9 1.20 4.62 1.00
CA SER A 9 1.98 5.78 0.56
C SER A 9 1.60 6.29 -0.82
N VAL A 10 1.10 5.42 -1.71
CA VAL A 10 0.69 5.83 -3.06
C VAL A 10 -0.53 6.75 -2.97
N LEU A 11 -1.56 6.35 -2.23
CA LEU A 11 -2.75 7.18 -2.05
C LEU A 11 -2.43 8.46 -1.27
N LEU A 12 -1.57 8.35 -0.25
CA LEU A 12 -1.17 9.51 0.55
C LEU A 12 -0.41 10.54 -0.29
N ALA A 13 0.44 10.10 -1.21
CA ALA A 13 1.15 11.01 -2.11
C ALA A 13 0.15 11.78 -2.99
N ILE A 14 -0.86 11.10 -3.52
CA ILE A 14 -1.91 11.75 -4.31
C ILE A 14 -2.69 12.75 -3.45
N LEU A 15 -3.09 12.34 -2.25
CA LEU A 15 -3.91 13.19 -1.35
C LEU A 15 -3.16 14.41 -0.86
N ARG A 16 -1.83 14.32 -0.71
CA ARG A 16 -0.99 15.46 -0.33
C ARG A 16 -0.70 16.41 -1.49
N GLY A 17 -1.16 16.09 -2.68
CA GLY A 17 -0.94 16.92 -3.86
C GLY A 17 0.48 16.84 -4.40
N GLU A 18 1.20 15.77 -4.12
CA GLU A 18 2.55 15.58 -4.68
C GLU A 18 2.46 15.46 -6.20
N ARG A 19 3.50 15.99 -6.87
CA ARG A 19 3.60 15.92 -8.32
C ARG A 19 4.10 14.52 -8.70
N LEU A 20 3.23 13.72 -9.32
CA LEU A 20 3.50 12.35 -9.69
C LEU A 20 3.35 12.16 -11.19
N GLN A 21 3.99 11.13 -11.74
CA GLN A 21 3.79 10.74 -13.13
C GLN A 21 2.33 10.34 -13.34
N PRO A 22 1.74 10.64 -14.52
CA PRO A 22 0.33 10.31 -14.78
C PRO A 22 -0.02 8.84 -14.57
N GLU A 23 0.91 7.93 -14.83
CA GLU A 23 0.72 6.49 -14.69
C GLU A 23 0.39 6.08 -13.25
N VAL A 24 0.85 6.88 -12.27
CA VAL A 24 0.59 6.58 -10.85
C VAL A 24 -0.90 6.67 -10.54
N TYR A 25 -1.58 7.65 -11.13
CA TYR A 25 -3.02 7.82 -10.92
C TYR A 25 -3.79 6.64 -11.52
N ASP A 26 -3.33 6.12 -12.64
CA ASP A 26 -3.95 4.97 -13.30
C ASP A 26 -3.79 3.69 -12.48
N LEU A 27 -2.77 3.58 -11.63
CA LEU A 27 -2.57 2.43 -10.76
C LEU A 27 -3.66 2.28 -9.69
N VAL A 28 -4.28 3.38 -9.28
CA VAL A 28 -5.32 3.34 -8.25
C VAL A 28 -6.55 2.60 -8.79
N GLU A 29 -6.93 2.89 -10.03
CA GLU A 29 -8.05 2.20 -10.65
C GLU A 29 -7.67 0.74 -10.92
N GLY A 30 -8.38 -0.17 -10.29
CA GLY A 30 -8.13 -1.60 -10.43
C GLY A 30 -7.08 -2.16 -9.48
N GLY A 31 -6.43 -1.34 -8.67
CA GLY A 31 -5.49 -1.81 -7.67
C GLY A 31 -6.18 -2.50 -6.51
N VAL A 32 -5.42 -3.28 -5.75
CA VAL A 32 -5.90 -3.98 -4.55
C VAL A 32 -5.17 -3.42 -3.34
N MET A 33 -5.89 -3.21 -2.25
CA MET A 33 -5.27 -2.77 -1.00
C MET A 33 -5.69 -3.66 0.16
N SER A 34 -4.78 -3.85 1.09
CA SER A 34 -5.10 -4.43 2.39
C SER A 34 -5.95 -3.44 3.20
N ALA A 35 -6.92 -3.96 3.95
CA ALA A 35 -7.71 -3.15 4.88
C ALA A 35 -6.81 -2.41 5.89
N ALA A 36 -5.66 -3.00 6.26
CA ALA A 36 -4.70 -2.33 7.14
C ALA A 36 -4.13 -1.05 6.49
N ASN A 37 -3.85 -1.10 5.20
CA ASN A 37 -3.32 0.06 4.48
C ASN A 37 -4.39 1.11 4.23
N VAL A 38 -5.64 0.70 3.99
CA VAL A 38 -6.76 1.64 3.92
C VAL A 38 -6.92 2.37 5.26
N ALA A 39 -6.82 1.64 6.37
CA ALA A 39 -6.88 2.25 7.70
C ALA A 39 -5.76 3.25 7.93
N GLU A 40 -4.55 2.96 7.43
CA GLU A 40 -3.43 3.91 7.49
C GLU A 40 -3.73 5.20 6.74
N VAL A 41 -4.33 5.08 5.55
CA VAL A 41 -4.68 6.28 4.77
C VAL A 41 -5.63 7.18 5.57
N TYR A 42 -6.71 6.61 6.09
CA TYR A 42 -7.67 7.40 6.90
C TYR A 42 -7.03 7.97 8.16
N SER A 43 -6.15 7.20 8.82
CA SER A 43 -5.45 7.67 10.02
C SER A 43 -4.57 8.88 9.72
N ARG A 44 -3.84 8.83 8.60
CA ARG A 44 -2.92 9.91 8.22
C ARG A 44 -3.67 11.17 7.81
N ILE A 45 -4.76 11.05 7.06
CA ILE A 45 -5.51 12.24 6.65
C ILE A 45 -6.21 12.90 7.84
N SER A 46 -6.50 12.17 8.91
CA SER A 46 -7.09 12.77 10.11
C SER A 46 -6.12 13.74 10.82
N ASP A 47 -4.81 13.58 10.57
CA ASP A 47 -3.79 14.48 11.12
C ASP A 47 -3.62 15.76 10.30
N LEU A 48 -4.27 15.86 9.15
CA LEU A 48 -4.18 17.02 8.29
C LEU A 48 -5.28 18.03 8.66
N HIS A 49 -4.98 19.31 8.44
CA HIS A 49 -5.92 20.40 8.75
C HIS A 49 -7.04 20.53 7.72
N LEU A 50 -6.92 19.88 6.58
CA LEU A 50 -7.93 19.90 5.53
C LEU A 50 -8.79 18.65 5.61
N ASP A 51 -10.10 18.81 5.33
CA ASP A 51 -10.96 17.63 5.24
C ASP A 51 -10.80 16.97 3.88
N LEU A 52 -10.02 15.91 3.86
CA LEU A 52 -9.75 15.11 2.66
C LEU A 52 -10.59 13.83 2.59
N SER A 53 -11.53 13.62 3.54
CA SER A 53 -12.33 12.39 3.58
C SER A 53 -13.12 12.15 2.30
N PRO A 54 -13.82 13.12 1.70
CA PRO A 54 -14.56 12.88 0.46
C PRO A 54 -13.63 12.47 -0.69
N LYS A 55 -12.45 13.08 -0.79
CA LYS A 55 -11.46 12.77 -1.83
C LYS A 55 -10.88 11.37 -1.61
N THR A 56 -10.61 11.01 -0.35
CA THR A 56 -10.13 9.69 0.02
C THR A 56 -11.14 8.62 -0.34
N ASP A 57 -12.41 8.85 0.00
CA ASP A 57 -13.50 7.92 -0.33
C ASP A 57 -13.59 7.71 -1.84
N ALA A 58 -13.43 8.77 -2.62
CA ALA A 58 -13.47 8.70 -4.08
C ALA A 58 -12.32 7.85 -4.63
N LEU A 59 -11.10 8.03 -4.09
CA LEU A 59 -9.95 7.23 -4.51
C LEU A 59 -10.13 5.76 -4.18
N ILE A 60 -10.61 5.46 -2.98
CA ILE A 60 -10.79 4.09 -2.53
C ILE A 60 -11.83 3.36 -3.38
N LYS A 61 -12.86 4.07 -3.85
CA LYS A 61 -13.86 3.49 -4.75
C LYS A 61 -13.30 3.08 -6.10
N LEU A 62 -12.16 3.61 -6.51
CA LEU A 62 -11.50 3.23 -7.76
C LEU A 62 -10.78 1.88 -7.64
N LEU A 63 -10.47 1.44 -6.44
CA LEU A 63 -9.82 0.15 -6.23
C LEU A 63 -10.70 -1.00 -6.72
N ASP A 64 -10.06 -2.07 -7.19
CA ASP A 64 -10.77 -3.29 -7.51
C ASP A 64 -11.42 -3.87 -6.26
N ARG A 65 -10.66 -3.95 -5.18
CA ARG A 65 -11.20 -4.41 -3.89
C ARG A 65 -10.26 -4.10 -2.74
N ILE A 66 -10.80 -4.20 -1.54
CA ILE A 66 -10.06 -4.14 -0.28
C ILE A 66 -10.10 -5.54 0.33
N GLU A 67 -8.92 -6.09 0.61
CA GLU A 67 -8.79 -7.42 1.20
C GLU A 67 -8.65 -7.33 2.72
N PRO A 68 -9.37 -8.15 3.47
CA PRO A 68 -9.21 -8.19 4.92
C PRO A 68 -7.87 -8.80 5.31
N VAL A 69 -7.37 -8.44 6.49
CA VAL A 69 -6.22 -9.11 7.10
C VAL A 69 -6.73 -10.38 7.78
N THR A 70 -6.30 -11.52 7.27
CA THR A 70 -6.69 -12.83 7.81
C THR A 70 -5.65 -13.34 8.81
N GLU A 71 -5.99 -14.40 9.55
CA GLU A 71 -5.04 -15.08 10.43
C GLU A 71 -3.82 -15.58 9.64
N GLN A 72 -4.06 -16.14 8.46
CA GLN A 72 -2.98 -16.63 7.61
C GLN A 72 -2.04 -15.49 7.22
N GLN A 73 -2.59 -14.35 6.83
CA GLN A 73 -1.78 -13.16 6.53
C GLN A 73 -1.02 -12.68 7.76
N ALA A 74 -1.64 -12.74 8.94
CA ALA A 74 -0.99 -12.32 10.18
C ALA A 74 0.28 -13.12 10.45
N ARG A 75 0.26 -14.41 10.16
CA ARG A 75 1.44 -15.27 10.30
C ARG A 75 2.56 -14.84 9.34
N VAL A 76 2.20 -14.53 8.09
CA VAL A 76 3.16 -14.06 7.09
C VAL A 76 3.72 -12.69 7.50
N ILE A 77 2.87 -11.77 7.95
CA ILE A 77 3.27 -10.45 8.43
C ILE A 77 4.35 -10.58 9.51
N GLY A 78 4.13 -11.48 10.47
CA GLY A 78 5.11 -11.74 11.51
C GLY A 78 6.42 -12.30 10.96
N SER A 79 6.34 -13.25 10.04
CA SER A 79 7.51 -13.90 9.44
C SER A 79 8.35 -12.94 8.59
N LEU A 80 7.77 -11.86 8.09
CA LEU A 80 8.48 -10.85 7.30
C LEU A 80 9.32 -9.91 8.16
N ARG A 81 9.09 -9.86 9.48
CA ARG A 81 9.79 -8.92 10.35
C ARG A 81 11.31 -8.99 10.23
N PRO A 82 11.95 -10.18 10.36
CA PRO A 82 13.41 -10.25 10.27
C PRO A 82 13.97 -9.75 8.93
N ARG A 83 13.25 -9.98 7.84
CA ARG A 83 13.71 -9.62 6.48
C ARG A 83 13.47 -8.16 6.12
N THR A 84 12.69 -7.43 6.90
CA THR A 84 12.32 -6.04 6.61
C THR A 84 12.75 -5.07 7.71
N LYS A 85 13.30 -5.58 8.80
CA LYS A 85 13.70 -4.78 9.96
C LYS A 85 14.76 -3.74 9.58
N HIS A 86 15.73 -4.12 8.76
CA HIS A 86 16.81 -3.22 8.31
C HIS A 86 16.28 -1.99 7.56
N ALA A 87 15.15 -2.12 6.88
CA ALA A 87 14.51 -1.04 6.14
C ALA A 87 13.48 -0.29 6.99
N GLY A 88 13.27 -0.72 8.23
CA GLY A 88 12.32 -0.07 9.14
C GLY A 88 10.86 -0.20 8.74
N LEU A 89 10.50 -1.27 8.03
CA LEU A 89 9.12 -1.45 7.59
C LEU A 89 8.18 -1.67 8.79
N SER A 90 7.07 -0.96 8.76
CA SER A 90 6.04 -1.03 9.80
C SER A 90 5.18 -2.28 9.65
N LEU A 91 4.30 -2.50 10.63
CA LEU A 91 3.29 -3.56 10.56
C LEU A 91 2.41 -3.40 9.32
N GLY A 92 1.96 -2.19 9.00
CA GLY A 92 1.15 -1.91 7.82
C GLY A 92 1.91 -2.18 6.52
N ASP A 93 3.19 -1.83 6.45
CA ASP A 93 4.04 -2.13 5.30
C ASP A 93 4.10 -3.64 5.05
N ARG A 94 4.29 -4.40 6.12
CA ARG A 94 4.35 -5.86 6.03
C ARG A 94 3.00 -6.48 5.68
N ALA A 95 1.90 -5.84 6.09
CA ALA A 95 0.56 -6.28 5.68
C ALA A 95 0.37 -6.16 4.17
N CYS A 96 0.87 -5.07 3.57
CA CYS A 96 0.87 -4.88 2.12
C CYS A 96 1.64 -6.00 1.42
N LEU A 97 2.85 -6.29 1.90
CA LEU A 97 3.69 -7.34 1.32
C LEU A 97 3.07 -8.73 1.47
N ALA A 98 2.48 -9.01 2.63
CA ALA A 98 1.82 -10.30 2.88
C ALA A 98 0.66 -10.53 1.92
N LEU A 99 -0.14 -9.49 1.66
CA LEU A 99 -1.22 -9.57 0.69
C LEU A 99 -0.68 -9.84 -0.72
N ALA A 100 0.35 -9.12 -1.12
CA ALA A 100 0.97 -9.31 -2.43
C ALA A 100 1.50 -10.74 -2.60
N LEU A 101 2.14 -11.28 -1.58
CA LEU A 101 2.64 -12.66 -1.61
C LEU A 101 1.51 -13.66 -1.74
N GLN A 102 0.40 -13.44 -1.03
CA GLN A 102 -0.76 -14.33 -1.10
C GLN A 102 -1.38 -14.32 -2.50
N LEU A 103 -1.46 -13.14 -3.13
CA LEU A 103 -2.08 -12.99 -4.45
C LEU A 103 -1.11 -13.30 -5.60
N GLY A 104 0.17 -13.48 -5.33
CA GLY A 104 1.17 -13.58 -6.38
C GLY A 104 1.28 -12.29 -7.19
N ALA A 105 1.09 -11.14 -6.53
CA ALA A 105 0.97 -9.83 -7.18
C ALA A 105 2.22 -8.98 -6.99
N GLU A 106 2.38 -7.99 -7.87
CA GLU A 106 3.37 -6.93 -7.72
C GLU A 106 2.89 -5.88 -6.72
N VAL A 107 3.82 -5.13 -6.15
CA VAL A 107 3.53 -4.05 -5.19
C VAL A 107 4.04 -2.72 -5.74
N TYR A 108 3.24 -1.67 -5.56
CA TYR A 108 3.65 -0.30 -5.83
C TYR A 108 3.65 0.50 -4.53
N THR A 109 4.74 1.23 -4.30
CA THR A 109 4.93 2.05 -3.11
C THR A 109 5.59 3.38 -3.48
N ALA A 110 5.31 4.43 -2.73
CA ALA A 110 6.01 5.71 -2.83
C ALA A 110 7.13 5.84 -1.79
N ASP A 111 7.32 4.83 -0.94
CA ASP A 111 8.30 4.86 0.13
C ASP A 111 9.64 4.29 -0.36
N THR A 112 10.63 5.17 -0.48
CA THR A 112 11.96 4.79 -0.96
C THR A 112 12.71 3.83 -0.02
N ALA A 113 12.29 3.71 1.24
CA ALA A 113 12.87 2.75 2.17
C ALA A 113 12.69 1.30 1.71
N TRP A 114 11.75 1.03 0.82
CA TRP A 114 11.50 -0.30 0.31
C TRP A 114 12.46 -0.73 -0.82
N SER A 115 13.36 0.16 -1.27
CA SER A 115 14.23 -0.13 -2.42
C SER A 115 15.15 -1.33 -2.20
N ASN A 116 15.50 -1.63 -0.95
CA ASN A 116 16.38 -2.75 -0.60
C ASN A 116 15.64 -3.93 0.03
N VAL A 117 14.32 -3.97 -0.09
CA VAL A 117 13.51 -5.04 0.47
C VAL A 117 13.32 -6.14 -0.59
N LYS A 118 13.63 -7.38 -0.22
CA LYS A 118 13.48 -8.55 -1.08
C LYS A 118 12.77 -9.63 -0.28
N VAL A 119 11.52 -9.87 -0.63
CA VAL A 119 10.66 -10.81 0.11
C VAL A 119 9.93 -11.82 -0.78
N GLY A 120 10.20 -11.81 -2.09
CA GLY A 120 9.61 -12.78 -3.00
C GLY A 120 8.53 -12.20 -3.92
N CYS A 121 8.22 -10.92 -3.83
CA CYS A 121 7.36 -10.24 -4.78
C CYS A 121 8.11 -9.05 -5.39
N ALA A 122 7.70 -8.64 -6.59
CA ALA A 122 8.28 -7.47 -7.24
C ALA A 122 7.75 -6.21 -6.58
N ILE A 123 8.65 -5.27 -6.25
CA ILE A 123 8.32 -3.99 -5.62
C ILE A 123 8.74 -2.88 -6.56
N HIS A 124 7.79 -2.01 -6.89
CA HIS A 124 8.01 -0.87 -7.78
C HIS A 124 7.83 0.44 -7.02
N LEU A 125 8.82 1.32 -7.13
CA LEU A 125 8.72 2.66 -6.57
C LEU A 125 8.04 3.58 -7.56
N VAL A 126 7.11 4.41 -7.08
CA VAL A 126 6.36 5.36 -7.93
C VAL A 126 6.93 6.78 -7.87
N ARG A 127 8.06 6.95 -7.22
CA ARG A 127 8.79 8.22 -7.16
C ARG A 127 10.12 8.13 -7.86
#